data_ecd401a10cb98d9a197ed5b483949438
#
_entry.id   ecd401a10cb98d9a197ed5b483949438
#
_cell.length_a   1.000
_cell.length_b   1.000
_cell.length_c   1.000
_cell.angle_alpha   90.00
_cell.angle_beta   90.00
_cell.angle_gamma   90.00
#
_symmetry.space_group_name_H-M   'P 1'
#
loop_
_entity.id
_entity.type
_entity.pdbx_description
1 polymer ?
#
loop_
_entity_poly.entity_id
_entity_poly.type
_entity_poly.pdbx_seq_one_letter_code
_entity_poly.pdbx_strand_id
1 'polypeptide(L)'
;DDYMTNMDVMMVYRLDRFGRGGHHRPFNEVGIPGVRIMEVHEHYDRQHQDLRTEDGVVYGDTMEGVDEVYAAQLTALNAITMAGIAGAPPFPANVEIEGAVTANTTLSWEKPENSDNLAGYRVWWRLTDESQWTYSRFVGDVTECTLENIVIDNYYFGVSAVATDGSETPVVF
;
A
#
# COMPACT_ATOMS: atom_id res chain seq x y z
N ASP A 1 -9.26 -5.48 0.28
CA ASP A 1 -10.69 -5.64 0.59
C ASP A 1 -11.09 -7.08 0.95
N ASP A 2 -10.29 -8.09 0.60
CA ASP A 2 -10.64 -9.51 0.81
C ASP A 2 -10.74 -9.90 2.30
N TYR A 3 -10.06 -9.19 3.18
CA TYR A 3 -10.02 -9.46 4.62
C TYR A 3 -10.87 -8.50 5.46
N MET A 4 -11.29 -7.35 4.90
CA MET A 4 -12.12 -6.35 5.58
C MET A 4 -13.21 -5.84 4.64
N THR A 5 -14.40 -6.42 4.74
CA THR A 5 -15.54 -6.11 3.86
C THR A 5 -16.40 -4.94 4.35
N ASN A 6 -16.12 -4.44 5.54
CA ASN A 6 -16.90 -3.40 6.23
C ASN A 6 -16.13 -2.08 6.42
N MET A 7 -15.03 -1.91 5.69
CA MET A 7 -14.19 -0.72 5.77
C MET A 7 -13.55 -0.43 4.40
N ASP A 8 -13.69 0.79 3.92
CA ASP A 8 -12.99 1.25 2.72
C ASP A 8 -11.63 1.80 3.10
N VAL A 9 -10.58 1.31 2.43
CA VAL A 9 -9.20 1.78 2.61
C VAL A 9 -8.76 2.51 1.35
N MET A 10 -8.57 3.82 1.47
CA MET A 10 -8.08 4.65 0.37
C MET A 10 -6.56 4.82 0.47
N MET A 11 -5.85 4.34 -0.55
CA MET A 11 -4.41 4.56 -0.67
C MET A 11 -4.14 5.97 -1.21
N VAL A 12 -3.32 6.74 -0.50
CA VAL A 12 -2.91 8.09 -0.90
C VAL A 12 -1.40 8.13 -1.08
N TYR A 13 -0.95 8.23 -2.33
CA TYR A 13 0.47 8.23 -2.70
C TYR A 13 1.04 9.66 -2.65
N ARG A 14 1.28 10.14 -1.45
CA ARG A 14 2.00 11.40 -1.19
C ARG A 14 2.69 11.32 0.16
N LEU A 15 3.66 12.17 0.38
CA LEU A 15 4.46 12.15 1.62
C LEU A 15 3.62 12.43 2.87
N ASP A 16 2.83 13.49 2.86
CA ASP A 16 1.84 13.87 3.88
C ASP A 16 1.14 15.16 3.45
N ARG A 17 0.29 15.69 4.31
CA ARG A 17 -0.30 17.01 4.15
C ARG A 17 0.77 18.10 4.32
N PHE A 18 0.57 19.24 3.65
CA PHE A 18 1.49 20.37 3.74
C PHE A 18 1.65 20.85 5.20
N GLY A 19 2.90 20.97 5.65
CA GLY A 19 3.23 21.38 7.02
C GLY A 19 2.94 20.34 8.11
N ARG A 20 2.54 19.15 7.75
CA ARG A 20 2.25 18.02 8.66
C ARG A 20 3.16 16.85 8.35
N GLY A 21 3.37 15.99 9.32
CA GLY A 21 4.16 14.79 9.18
C GLY A 21 3.72 13.72 10.17
N GLY A 22 4.31 12.54 10.05
CA GLY A 22 4.09 11.42 10.95
C GLY A 22 5.37 10.62 11.11
N HIS A 23 5.35 9.63 11.97
CA HIS A 23 6.52 8.80 12.28
C HIS A 23 7.02 7.98 11.07
N HIS A 24 6.22 7.81 10.01
CA HIS A 24 6.60 7.15 8.76
C HIS A 24 7.63 7.96 7.95
N ARG A 25 7.61 9.31 8.04
CA ARG A 25 8.48 10.17 7.21
C ARG A 25 9.98 9.89 7.34
N PRO A 26 10.57 9.80 8.54
CA PRO A 26 12.00 9.51 8.66
C PRO A 26 12.40 8.18 8.02
N PHE A 27 11.51 7.19 8.00
CA PHE A 27 11.75 5.91 7.31
C PHE A 27 11.71 6.10 5.79
N ASN A 28 10.72 6.80 5.27
CA ASN A 28 10.62 7.07 3.83
C ASN A 28 11.81 7.90 3.32
N GLU A 29 12.33 8.84 4.11
CA GLU A 29 13.49 9.67 3.77
C GLU A 29 14.79 8.86 3.59
N VAL A 30 14.87 7.68 4.19
CA VAL A 30 16.00 6.74 4.03
C VAL A 30 15.65 5.53 3.15
N GLY A 31 14.55 5.60 2.40
CA GLY A 31 14.16 4.57 1.45
C GLY A 31 13.44 3.36 2.06
N ILE A 32 13.05 3.43 3.33
CA ILE A 32 12.24 2.37 3.97
C ILE A 32 10.77 2.71 3.79
N PRO A 33 9.97 1.83 3.15
CA PRO A 33 8.54 2.05 3.00
C PRO A 33 7.83 2.20 4.34
N GLY A 34 7.07 3.26 4.48
CA GLY A 34 6.27 3.52 5.65
C GLY A 34 4.96 4.19 5.27
N VAL A 35 3.89 3.85 5.95
CA VAL A 35 2.56 4.41 5.75
C VAL A 35 2.03 5.05 7.02
N ARG A 36 1.15 6.02 6.88
CA ARG A 36 0.35 6.56 7.95
C ARG A 36 -1.09 6.13 7.75
N ILE A 37 -1.65 5.44 8.73
CA ILE A 37 -3.08 5.14 8.77
C ILE A 37 -3.78 6.26 9.52
N MET A 38 -4.85 6.79 8.93
CA MET A 38 -5.61 7.90 9.50
C MET A 38 -7.05 7.87 9.00
N GLU A 39 -7.94 8.48 9.75
CA GLU A 39 -9.30 8.71 9.30
C GLU A 39 -9.37 9.78 8.20
N VAL A 40 -10.37 9.68 7.33
CA VAL A 40 -10.55 10.61 6.19
C VAL A 40 -10.96 12.00 6.67
N HIS A 41 -11.80 12.08 7.69
CA HIS A 41 -12.33 13.31 8.25
C HIS A 41 -11.83 13.54 9.68
N GLU A 42 -10.63 14.07 9.81
CA GLU A 42 -10.06 14.37 11.12
C GLU A 42 -10.82 15.51 11.82
N HIS A 43 -11.03 15.36 13.11
CA HIS A 43 -11.68 16.36 13.96
C HIS A 43 -10.61 17.25 14.63
N TYR A 44 -10.29 18.39 14.03
CA TYR A 44 -9.19 19.25 14.47
C TYR A 44 -9.37 19.87 15.87
N ASP A 45 -10.60 20.04 16.35
CA ASP A 45 -10.85 20.52 17.70
C ASP A 45 -10.45 19.48 18.77
N ARG A 46 -10.28 18.22 18.38
CA ARG A 46 -9.84 17.12 19.24
C ARG A 46 -8.33 16.91 19.24
N GLN A 47 -7.63 17.30 18.16
CA GLN A 47 -6.20 17.01 17.98
C GLN A 47 -5.32 18.10 18.55
N HIS A 48 -4.30 17.75 19.37
CA HIS A 48 -3.30 18.68 19.90
C HIS A 48 -3.89 19.88 20.62
N GLN A 49 -5.03 19.71 21.27
CA GLN A 49 -5.75 20.73 22.00
C GLN A 49 -5.75 20.44 23.51
N ASP A 50 -5.65 21.47 24.32
CA ASP A 50 -5.92 21.36 25.75
C ASP A 50 -7.41 21.05 25.97
N LEU A 51 -7.71 20.24 27.00
CA LEU A 51 -9.08 19.94 27.41
C LEU A 51 -9.76 21.20 27.90
N ARG A 52 -10.72 21.73 27.13
CA ARG A 52 -11.52 22.91 27.47
C ARG A 52 -12.85 22.91 26.73
N THR A 53 -13.75 23.74 27.22
CA THR A 53 -14.96 24.10 26.47
C THR A 53 -14.93 25.61 26.27
N GLU A 54 -15.05 26.05 25.05
CA GLU A 54 -15.01 27.43 24.65
C GLU A 54 -16.13 27.68 23.62
N ASP A 55 -16.97 28.66 23.86
CA ASP A 55 -18.13 29.01 23.01
C ASP A 55 -19.04 27.81 22.66
N GLY A 56 -19.17 26.83 23.59
CA GLY A 56 -19.97 25.63 23.40
C GLY A 56 -19.26 24.49 22.61
N VAL A 57 -18.02 24.70 22.17
CA VAL A 57 -17.19 23.70 21.51
C VAL A 57 -16.29 23.01 22.54
N VAL A 58 -16.26 21.66 22.48
CA VAL A 58 -15.38 20.85 23.33
C VAL A 58 -14.10 20.54 22.58
N TYR A 59 -12.98 20.96 23.16
CA TYR A 59 -11.63 20.74 22.61
C TYR A 59 -10.90 19.62 23.36
N GLY A 60 -9.95 18.99 22.65
CA GLY A 60 -9.04 17.99 23.19
C GLY A 60 -9.58 16.56 23.15
N ASP A 61 -8.71 15.60 23.45
CA ASP A 61 -9.03 14.18 23.43
C ASP A 61 -9.84 13.79 24.67
N THR A 62 -11.08 13.37 24.46
CA THR A 62 -11.93 12.78 25.50
C THR A 62 -12.53 11.47 25.00
N MET A 63 -12.87 10.57 25.95
CA MET A 63 -13.48 9.26 25.62
C MET A 63 -14.78 9.38 24.80
N GLU A 64 -15.53 10.46 25.00
CA GLU A 64 -16.77 10.75 24.26
C GLU A 64 -16.53 11.00 22.76
N GLY A 65 -15.29 11.36 22.38
CA GLY A 65 -14.88 11.55 20.99
C GLY A 65 -14.38 10.27 20.30
N VAL A 66 -14.32 9.14 21.00
CA VAL A 66 -13.79 7.87 20.47
C VAL A 66 -14.94 6.99 19.99
N ASP A 67 -14.93 6.64 18.72
CA ASP A 67 -15.74 5.56 18.16
C ASP A 67 -15.00 4.23 18.35
N GLU A 68 -15.44 3.43 19.34
CA GLU A 68 -14.79 2.17 19.70
C GLU A 68 -14.87 1.12 18.59
N VAL A 69 -15.93 1.12 17.78
CA VAL A 69 -16.11 0.21 16.65
C VAL A 69 -15.11 0.56 15.55
N TYR A 70 -15.00 1.84 15.22
CA TYR A 70 -14.05 2.33 14.23
C TYR A 70 -12.59 2.11 14.69
N ALA A 71 -12.28 2.36 15.95
CA ALA A 71 -10.97 2.08 16.53
C ALA A 71 -10.60 0.59 16.46
N ALA A 72 -11.56 -0.31 16.71
CA ALA A 72 -11.37 -1.75 16.55
C ALA A 72 -11.10 -2.14 15.08
N GLN A 73 -11.81 -1.54 14.12
CA GLN A 73 -11.58 -1.75 12.69
C GLN A 73 -10.17 -1.28 12.26
N LEU A 74 -9.74 -0.11 12.69
CA LEU A 74 -8.37 0.39 12.45
C LEU A 74 -7.30 -0.54 13.05
N THR A 75 -7.56 -1.08 14.23
CA THR A 75 -6.67 -2.05 14.87
C THR A 75 -6.60 -3.35 14.06
N ALA A 76 -7.73 -3.86 13.61
CA ALA A 76 -7.79 -5.04 12.74
C ALA A 76 -7.06 -4.81 11.42
N LEU A 77 -7.22 -3.64 10.79
CA LEU A 77 -6.50 -3.26 9.57
C LEU A 77 -4.97 -3.32 9.78
N ASN A 78 -4.48 -2.75 10.87
CA ASN A 78 -3.05 -2.81 11.21
C ASN A 78 -2.58 -4.26 11.40
N ALA A 79 -3.32 -5.07 12.15
CA ALA A 79 -2.96 -6.46 12.41
C ALA A 79 -2.92 -7.30 11.13
N ILE A 80 -3.91 -7.16 10.25
CA ILE A 80 -3.99 -7.86 8.96
C ILE A 80 -2.83 -7.43 8.05
N THR A 81 -2.54 -6.13 7.97
CA THR A 81 -1.43 -5.60 7.17
C THR A 81 -0.08 -6.15 7.66
N MET A 82 0.15 -6.15 8.97
CA MET A 82 1.38 -6.70 9.56
C MET A 82 1.50 -8.21 9.32
N ALA A 83 0.42 -8.96 9.48
CA ALA A 83 0.41 -10.40 9.25
C ALA A 83 0.68 -10.72 7.77
N GLY A 84 0.06 -9.99 6.84
CA GLY A 84 0.28 -10.15 5.40
C GLY A 84 1.73 -9.89 5.00
N ILE A 85 2.32 -8.80 5.48
CA ILE A 85 3.73 -8.49 5.21
C ILE A 85 4.67 -9.52 5.85
N ALA A 86 4.39 -9.98 7.07
CA ALA A 86 5.21 -10.96 7.77
C ALA A 86 5.16 -12.36 7.12
N GLY A 87 4.05 -12.72 6.49
CA GLY A 87 3.87 -13.98 5.76
C GLY A 87 4.40 -13.94 4.32
N ALA A 88 4.58 -12.74 3.76
CA ALA A 88 5.02 -12.58 2.38
C ALA A 88 6.45 -13.10 2.15
N PRO A 89 6.76 -13.57 0.92
CA PRO A 89 8.13 -13.88 0.51
C PRO A 89 9.01 -12.61 0.50
N PRO A 90 10.32 -12.74 0.31
CA PRO A 90 11.17 -11.60 0.00
C PRO A 90 10.69 -10.87 -1.27
N PHE A 91 10.91 -9.55 -1.31
CA PHE A 91 10.54 -8.71 -2.46
C PHE A 91 11.27 -9.14 -3.73
N PRO A 92 10.62 -9.06 -4.92
CA PRO A 92 11.34 -9.16 -6.18
C PRO A 92 12.42 -8.07 -6.25
N ALA A 93 13.61 -8.41 -6.73
CA ALA A 93 14.72 -7.48 -6.85
C ALA A 93 14.91 -7.03 -8.30
N ASN A 94 15.51 -5.86 -8.49
CA ASN A 94 15.90 -5.34 -9.81
C ASN A 94 14.77 -5.44 -10.85
N VAL A 95 13.58 -4.89 -10.50
CA VAL A 95 12.45 -4.84 -11.43
C VAL A 95 12.76 -3.87 -12.55
N GLU A 96 12.76 -4.35 -13.78
CA GLU A 96 13.02 -3.57 -14.99
C GLU A 96 11.82 -3.65 -15.95
N ILE A 97 11.65 -2.61 -16.76
CA ILE A 97 10.52 -2.49 -17.70
C ILE A 97 11.07 -2.15 -19.08
N GLU A 98 10.66 -2.92 -20.08
CA GLU A 98 10.97 -2.69 -21.49
C GLU A 98 9.70 -2.59 -22.33
N GLY A 99 9.74 -1.81 -23.42
CA GLY A 99 8.58 -1.69 -24.32
C GLY A 99 8.46 -0.38 -25.08
N ALA A 100 9.47 0.49 -25.01
CA ALA A 100 9.43 1.86 -25.53
C ALA A 100 9.03 2.01 -27.02
N VAL A 101 9.19 0.98 -27.84
CA VAL A 101 8.92 1.01 -29.28
C VAL A 101 8.04 -0.16 -29.76
N THR A 102 7.32 -0.79 -28.84
CA THR A 102 6.43 -1.92 -29.13
C THR A 102 5.03 -1.69 -28.59
N ALA A 103 4.05 -2.45 -29.06
CA ALA A 103 2.71 -2.45 -28.49
C ALA A 103 2.62 -3.27 -27.20
N ASN A 104 3.71 -3.91 -26.79
CA ASN A 104 3.79 -4.79 -25.65
C ASN A 104 4.74 -4.21 -24.60
N THR A 105 4.50 -4.52 -23.33
CA THR A 105 5.39 -4.17 -22.22
C THR A 105 5.91 -5.46 -21.60
N THR A 106 7.22 -5.56 -21.46
CA THR A 106 7.89 -6.68 -20.79
C THR A 106 8.45 -6.21 -19.45
N LEU A 107 8.15 -6.94 -18.40
CA LEU A 107 8.75 -6.76 -17.08
C LEU A 107 9.69 -7.93 -16.81
N SER A 108 10.84 -7.63 -16.24
CA SER A 108 11.79 -8.61 -15.73
C SER A 108 12.20 -8.28 -14.29
N TRP A 109 12.56 -9.29 -13.54
CA TRP A 109 12.98 -9.13 -12.14
C TRP A 109 13.89 -10.28 -11.72
N GLU A 110 14.56 -10.10 -10.61
CA GLU A 110 15.36 -11.15 -10.00
C GLU A 110 14.60 -11.82 -8.86
N LYS A 111 14.68 -13.16 -8.80
CA LYS A 111 14.18 -13.94 -7.68
C LYS A 111 15.18 -13.84 -6.52
N PRO A 112 14.78 -13.33 -5.35
CA PRO A 112 15.66 -13.25 -4.21
C PRO A 112 15.95 -14.64 -3.63
N GLU A 113 17.07 -14.73 -2.91
CA GLU A 113 17.39 -15.93 -2.10
C GLU A 113 16.37 -16.10 -0.95
N ASN A 114 16.28 -17.32 -0.41
CA ASN A 114 15.39 -17.67 0.71
C ASN A 114 13.89 -17.44 0.42
N SER A 115 13.46 -17.81 -0.78
CA SER A 115 12.07 -17.72 -1.23
C SER A 115 11.31 -19.05 -1.07
N ASP A 116 11.47 -19.74 0.06
CA ASP A 116 10.95 -21.10 0.28
C ASP A 116 9.41 -21.16 0.29
N ASN A 117 8.76 -20.07 0.69
CA ASN A 117 7.30 -19.96 0.70
C ASN A 117 6.71 -19.31 -0.57
N LEU A 118 7.52 -19.04 -1.60
CA LEU A 118 7.07 -18.39 -2.82
C LEU A 118 6.17 -19.33 -3.64
N ALA A 119 4.96 -18.88 -3.98
CA ALA A 119 4.10 -19.49 -4.98
C ALA A 119 4.37 -18.94 -6.39
N GLY A 120 4.80 -17.69 -6.48
CA GLY A 120 5.08 -17.01 -7.73
C GLY A 120 4.98 -15.51 -7.61
N TYR A 121 4.83 -14.85 -8.75
CA TYR A 121 4.76 -13.41 -8.84
C TYR A 121 3.44 -12.97 -9.45
N ARG A 122 3.05 -11.72 -9.12
CA ARG A 122 1.93 -11.02 -9.73
C ARG A 122 2.45 -9.75 -10.36
N VAL A 123 2.17 -9.58 -11.64
CA VAL A 123 2.42 -8.33 -12.38
C VAL A 123 1.21 -7.43 -12.22
N TRP A 124 1.47 -6.16 -11.91
CA TRP A 124 0.47 -5.12 -11.68
C TRP A 124 0.63 -3.99 -12.69
N TRP A 125 -0.49 -3.40 -13.12
CA TRP A 125 -0.46 -2.16 -13.88
C TRP A 125 -1.70 -1.31 -13.59
N ARG A 126 -1.53 0.00 -13.74
CA ARG A 126 -2.58 1.00 -13.58
C ARG A 126 -2.36 2.15 -14.53
N LEU A 127 -3.41 2.87 -14.92
CA LEU A 127 -3.27 4.12 -15.67
C LEU A 127 -2.45 5.14 -14.86
N THR A 128 -1.77 6.03 -15.55
CA THR A 128 -0.89 7.03 -14.92
C THR A 128 -1.62 8.03 -14.06
N ASP A 129 -2.93 8.22 -14.27
CA ASP A 129 -3.81 9.10 -13.49
C ASP A 129 -4.59 8.37 -12.38
N GLU A 130 -4.50 7.06 -12.28
CA GLU A 130 -5.07 6.27 -11.18
C GLU A 130 -4.12 6.19 -9.98
N SER A 131 -4.68 6.19 -8.78
CA SER A 131 -3.92 6.11 -7.53
C SER A 131 -3.79 4.69 -6.98
N GLN A 132 -4.49 3.72 -7.56
CA GLN A 132 -4.53 2.33 -7.09
C GLN A 132 -4.18 1.37 -8.22
N TRP A 133 -3.57 0.23 -7.87
CA TRP A 133 -3.30 -0.85 -8.79
C TRP A 133 -4.61 -1.50 -9.24
N THR A 134 -5.02 -1.23 -10.48
CA THR A 134 -6.34 -1.60 -11.00
C THR A 134 -6.33 -2.96 -11.68
N TYR A 135 -5.23 -3.28 -12.34
CA TYR A 135 -5.08 -4.52 -13.11
C TYR A 135 -3.97 -5.38 -12.55
N SER A 136 -4.16 -6.69 -12.57
CA SER A 136 -3.10 -7.62 -12.19
C SER A 136 -3.21 -8.95 -12.92
N ARG A 137 -2.07 -9.66 -12.98
CA ARG A 137 -1.98 -11.03 -13.50
C ARG A 137 -1.00 -11.84 -12.66
N PHE A 138 -1.46 -12.94 -12.07
CA PHE A 138 -0.56 -13.93 -11.48
C PHE A 138 0.16 -14.70 -12.60
N VAL A 139 1.48 -14.79 -12.53
CA VAL A 139 2.32 -15.33 -13.60
C VAL A 139 3.10 -16.57 -13.18
N GLY A 140 2.95 -17.02 -11.92
CA GLY A 140 3.71 -18.16 -11.38
C GLY A 140 5.16 -17.81 -11.05
N ASP A 141 5.97 -18.83 -10.77
CA ASP A 141 7.39 -18.67 -10.40
C ASP A 141 8.25 -18.48 -11.67
N VAL A 142 8.16 -17.29 -12.23
CA VAL A 142 8.92 -16.82 -13.41
C VAL A 142 9.63 -15.52 -13.08
N THR A 143 10.62 -15.13 -13.87
CA THR A 143 11.39 -13.88 -13.69
C THR A 143 11.18 -12.88 -14.82
N GLU A 144 10.24 -13.16 -15.71
CA GLU A 144 9.88 -12.29 -16.83
C GLU A 144 8.42 -12.50 -17.22
N CYS A 145 7.76 -11.41 -17.64
CA CYS A 145 6.41 -11.46 -18.18
C CYS A 145 6.20 -10.37 -19.24
N THR A 146 5.69 -10.75 -20.40
CA THR A 146 5.25 -9.80 -21.43
C THR A 146 3.72 -9.63 -21.37
N LEU A 147 3.30 -8.39 -21.27
CA LEU A 147 1.90 -7.97 -21.39
C LEU A 147 1.62 -7.55 -22.83
N GLU A 148 0.91 -8.39 -23.56
CA GLU A 148 0.59 -8.12 -24.96
C GLU A 148 -0.46 -7.02 -25.09
N ASN A 149 -0.27 -6.10 -26.04
CA ASN A 149 -1.13 -4.95 -26.33
C ASN A 149 -1.35 -3.98 -25.15
N ILE A 150 -0.42 -3.97 -24.19
CA ILE A 150 -0.37 -2.99 -23.11
C ILE A 150 0.84 -2.10 -23.38
N VAL A 151 0.57 -0.86 -23.79
CA VAL A 151 1.60 0.11 -24.19
C VAL A 151 2.19 0.78 -22.96
N ILE A 152 3.52 0.83 -22.87
CA ILE A 152 4.27 1.34 -21.70
C ILE A 152 3.91 2.78 -21.34
N ASP A 153 3.63 3.63 -22.33
CA ASP A 153 3.44 5.08 -22.12
C ASP A 153 2.20 5.44 -21.27
N ASN A 154 1.22 4.55 -21.20
CA ASN A 154 -0.08 4.84 -20.58
C ASN A 154 -0.22 4.32 -19.16
N TYR A 155 0.73 3.50 -18.69
CA TYR A 155 0.60 2.78 -17.43
C TYR A 155 1.84 2.89 -16.55
N TYR A 156 1.63 2.79 -15.26
CA TYR A 156 2.66 2.37 -14.31
C TYR A 156 2.58 0.87 -14.12
N PHE A 157 3.73 0.24 -13.93
CA PHE A 157 3.87 -1.20 -13.78
C PHE A 157 4.64 -1.55 -12.53
N GLY A 158 4.44 -2.76 -12.01
CA GLY A 158 5.21 -3.28 -10.92
C GLY A 158 4.98 -4.76 -10.69
N VAL A 159 5.73 -5.34 -9.78
CA VAL A 159 5.72 -6.77 -9.47
C VAL A 159 5.65 -6.98 -7.97
N SER A 160 4.84 -7.91 -7.53
CA SER A 160 4.79 -8.41 -6.15
C SER A 160 5.11 -9.90 -6.12
N ALA A 161 5.64 -10.38 -4.99
CA ALA A 161 5.83 -11.79 -4.72
C ALA A 161 4.66 -12.33 -3.89
N VAL A 162 4.14 -13.49 -4.27
CA VAL A 162 2.98 -14.14 -3.65
C VAL A 162 3.41 -15.43 -2.98
N ALA A 163 3.07 -15.61 -1.73
CA ALA A 163 3.31 -16.81 -0.96
C ALA A 163 2.30 -17.92 -1.24
N THR A 164 2.63 -19.14 -0.83
CA THR A 164 1.75 -20.31 -0.97
C THR A 164 0.49 -20.24 -0.12
N ASP A 165 0.46 -19.40 0.91
CA ASP A 165 -0.72 -19.11 1.75
C ASP A 165 -1.53 -17.91 1.27
N GLY A 166 -1.09 -17.26 0.17
CA GLY A 166 -1.71 -16.09 -0.41
C GLY A 166 -1.22 -14.75 0.14
N SER A 167 -0.32 -14.74 1.12
CA SER A 167 0.34 -13.50 1.55
C SER A 167 1.13 -12.89 0.40
N GLU A 168 1.12 -11.57 0.28
CA GLU A 168 1.71 -10.89 -0.88
C GLU A 168 2.52 -9.67 -0.44
N THR A 169 3.67 -9.45 -1.08
CA THR A 169 4.47 -8.26 -0.83
C THR A 169 3.79 -7.00 -1.39
N PRO A 170 4.10 -5.81 -0.85
CA PRO A 170 3.89 -4.58 -1.60
C PRO A 170 4.48 -4.65 -3.01
N VAL A 171 3.87 -3.90 -3.94
CA VAL A 171 4.33 -3.85 -5.33
C VAL A 171 5.64 -3.08 -5.43
N VAL A 172 6.63 -3.68 -6.08
CA VAL A 172 7.92 -3.06 -6.43
C VAL A 172 7.85 -2.55 -7.88
N PHE A 173 8.31 -1.33 -8.12
CA PHE A 173 8.29 -0.67 -9.43
C PHE A 173 9.46 0.29 -9.60
#